data_d59833066bdaf6efe22e97bc5b9ce6b9
#
_entry.id   d59833066bdaf6efe22e97bc5b9ce6b9
#
_cell.length_a   1.000
_cell.length_b   1.000
_cell.length_c   1.000
_cell.angle_alpha   90.00
_cell.angle_beta   90.00
_cell.angle_gamma   90.00
#
_symmetry.space_group_name_H-M   'P 1'
#
loop_
_entity.id
_entity.type
_entity.pdbx_description
1 polymer ?
#
loop_
_entity_poly.entity_id
_entity_poly.type
_entity_poly.pdbx_seq_one_letter_code
_entity_poly.pdbx_strand_id
1 'polypeptide(L)'
;ILEQEELDALIGEGAEGLVTDSTDDVRGGGEKYDFASQEYAVSRLIPALSQVQSSLAEGIKQQMRQWVPSVDNIRADRIAVMKFAEVMRSTAAPAYIVSMRADPLGSPIYLAFEAELVFTLVDHFYGGRGRSQHVRAQDFSPSESRFMERLTESLMPAITAAWHTAVDINPVIDEHYHDFRFVDELQQSDTLMVTRFTVQIGTHEAELMSVVPWAADRKSTR
;
A
#
# COMPACT_ATOMS: atom_id res chain seq x y z
N ILE A 1 3.42 -13.86 -16.62
CA ILE A 1 4.50 -12.90 -16.99
C ILE A 1 3.84 -11.99 -18.00
N LEU A 2 3.64 -10.74 -17.63
CA LEU A 2 3.12 -9.69 -18.49
C LEU A 2 4.13 -9.44 -19.62
N GLU A 3 3.68 -9.34 -20.86
CA GLU A 3 4.54 -9.03 -21.99
C GLU A 3 4.96 -7.54 -21.95
N GLN A 4 6.08 -7.21 -22.62
CA GLN A 4 6.70 -5.87 -22.57
C GLN A 4 5.76 -4.74 -23.04
N GLU A 5 4.82 -5.06 -23.96
CA GLU A 5 3.77 -4.14 -24.41
C GLU A 5 2.73 -3.81 -23.34
N GLU A 6 2.47 -4.77 -22.41
CA GLU A 6 1.59 -4.54 -21.25
C GLU A 6 2.28 -3.71 -20.18
N LEU A 7 3.62 -3.79 -20.11
CA LEU A 7 4.44 -2.95 -19.23
C LEU A 7 4.51 -1.51 -19.75
N ASP A 8 4.64 -1.31 -21.07
CA ASP A 8 4.67 0.01 -21.69
C ASP A 8 3.31 0.71 -21.60
N ALA A 9 2.21 -0.05 -21.64
CA ALA A 9 0.87 0.48 -21.32
C ALA A 9 0.72 0.90 -19.87
N LEU A 10 1.44 0.25 -18.94
CA LEU A 10 1.55 0.61 -17.54
C LEU A 10 2.39 1.88 -17.33
N ILE A 11 3.34 2.15 -18.24
CA ILE A 11 4.32 3.25 -18.14
C ILE A 11 3.88 4.49 -18.96
N GLY A 12 2.80 4.38 -19.76
CA GLY A 12 2.17 5.58 -20.36
C GLY A 12 2.51 5.88 -21.81
N GLU A 13 2.75 4.89 -22.68
CA GLU A 13 2.73 5.08 -24.12
C GLU A 13 1.42 4.56 -24.73
N GLY A 14 0.47 5.45 -24.92
CA GLY A 14 -0.80 5.13 -25.57
C GLY A 14 -1.70 6.31 -25.84
N ALA A 15 -1.15 7.47 -26.16
CA ALA A 15 -1.95 8.63 -26.54
C ALA A 15 -1.34 9.39 -27.74
N GLU A 16 -1.24 8.71 -28.89
CA GLU A 16 -1.18 9.42 -30.17
C GLU A 16 -2.07 8.71 -31.17
N GLY A 17 -3.07 9.46 -31.64
CA GLY A 17 -3.78 9.15 -32.89
C GLY A 17 -5.28 9.03 -32.79
N LEU A 18 -5.96 10.15 -32.81
CA LEU A 18 -7.17 10.35 -33.68
C LEU A 18 -7.50 11.84 -33.69
N VAL A 19 -7.00 12.49 -34.76
CA VAL A 19 -7.43 13.82 -35.17
C VAL A 19 -8.65 13.67 -36.07
N THR A 20 -9.77 14.25 -35.66
CA THR A 20 -10.76 14.78 -36.62
C THR A 20 -11.31 16.11 -36.12
N ASP A 21 -11.07 17.06 -36.94
CA ASP A 21 -11.44 18.46 -37.05
C ASP A 21 -12.89 18.79 -36.69
N SER A 22 -13.10 19.82 -35.88
CA SER A 22 -14.14 20.84 -36.07
C SER A 22 -13.98 21.96 -35.03
N THR A 23 -13.74 23.13 -35.54
CA THR A 23 -13.70 24.45 -34.94
C THR A 23 -14.87 24.76 -33.98
N ASP A 24 -14.64 25.27 -32.78
CA ASP A 24 -14.91 26.63 -32.37
C ASP A 24 -14.49 26.97 -30.94
N ASP A 25 -13.99 28.20 -30.81
CA ASP A 25 -13.51 28.91 -29.62
C ASP A 25 -14.33 28.73 -28.34
N VAL A 26 -13.64 28.59 -27.17
CA VAL A 26 -13.67 29.52 -26.02
C VAL A 26 -12.68 29.08 -24.95
N ARG A 27 -11.89 30.02 -24.46
CA ARG A 27 -10.86 29.98 -23.43
C ARG A 27 -11.31 29.28 -22.13
N GLY A 28 -10.51 28.32 -21.67
CA GLY A 28 -10.63 27.69 -20.39
C GLY A 28 -9.82 26.39 -20.35
N GLY A 29 -8.49 26.48 -20.13
CA GLY A 29 -7.62 25.30 -20.07
C GLY A 29 -7.90 24.43 -18.86
N GLY A 30 -8.88 23.57 -18.96
CA GLY A 30 -9.07 22.40 -18.11
C GLY A 30 -8.80 21.20 -19.00
N GLU A 31 -7.68 20.49 -18.80
CA GLU A 31 -7.47 19.19 -19.42
C GLU A 31 -8.70 18.31 -19.11
N LYS A 32 -9.37 17.86 -20.16
CA LYS A 32 -10.43 16.86 -20.01
C LYS A 32 -9.78 15.58 -19.48
N TYR A 33 -9.93 15.35 -18.20
CA TYR A 33 -9.57 14.08 -17.58
C TYR A 33 -10.41 12.98 -18.24
N ASP A 34 -9.76 12.07 -18.94
CA ASP A 34 -10.42 10.91 -19.55
C ASP A 34 -10.57 9.80 -18.50
N PHE A 35 -11.68 9.90 -17.74
CA PHE A 35 -12.04 8.91 -16.72
C PHE A 35 -12.22 7.50 -17.29
N ALA A 36 -12.59 7.35 -18.56
CA ALA A 36 -12.84 6.06 -19.16
C ALA A 36 -11.55 5.27 -19.41
N SER A 37 -10.47 5.94 -19.79
CA SER A 37 -9.16 5.31 -19.98
C SER A 37 -8.54 4.90 -18.65
N GLN A 38 -8.74 5.67 -17.58
CA GLN A 38 -8.28 5.32 -16.23
C GLN A 38 -9.05 4.13 -15.63
N GLU A 39 -10.39 4.10 -15.77
CA GLU A 39 -11.18 2.95 -15.30
C GLU A 39 -10.80 1.65 -16.02
N TYR A 40 -10.52 1.73 -17.33
CA TYR A 40 -10.13 0.57 -18.12
C TYR A 40 -8.74 0.05 -17.73
N ALA A 41 -7.77 0.92 -17.50
CA ALA A 41 -6.43 0.56 -17.06
C ALA A 41 -6.46 -0.05 -15.61
N VAL A 42 -7.22 0.56 -14.70
CA VAL A 42 -7.44 0.03 -13.34
C VAL A 42 -8.04 -1.37 -13.38
N SER A 43 -9.06 -1.60 -14.23
CA SER A 43 -9.73 -2.90 -14.29
C SER A 43 -8.84 -4.04 -14.77
N ARG A 44 -7.81 -3.77 -15.56
CA ARG A 44 -6.81 -4.76 -15.98
C ARG A 44 -5.78 -5.10 -14.90
N LEU A 45 -5.42 -4.12 -14.07
CA LEU A 45 -4.40 -4.31 -13.02
C LEU A 45 -4.95 -4.96 -11.75
N ILE A 46 -6.24 -4.78 -11.45
CA ILE A 46 -6.86 -5.36 -10.26
C ILE A 46 -6.64 -6.87 -10.13
N PRO A 47 -6.76 -7.71 -11.18
CA PRO A 47 -6.51 -9.15 -11.05
C PRO A 47 -5.06 -9.47 -10.66
N ALA A 48 -4.07 -8.84 -11.30
CA ALA A 48 -2.66 -9.04 -11.00
C ALA A 48 -2.34 -8.60 -9.57
N LEU A 49 -2.80 -7.41 -9.17
CA LEU A 49 -2.64 -6.91 -7.81
C LEU A 49 -3.38 -7.79 -6.78
N SER A 50 -4.55 -8.33 -7.11
CA SER A 50 -5.24 -9.26 -6.20
C SER A 50 -4.42 -10.51 -5.93
N GLN A 51 -3.70 -11.01 -6.93
CA GLN A 51 -2.78 -12.14 -6.75
C GLN A 51 -1.59 -11.73 -5.88
N VAL A 52 -0.99 -10.56 -6.12
CA VAL A 52 0.07 -10.00 -5.26
C VAL A 52 -0.40 -9.90 -3.81
N GLN A 53 -1.59 -9.34 -3.58
CA GLN A 53 -2.12 -9.13 -2.23
C GLN A 53 -2.41 -10.47 -1.52
N SER A 54 -2.89 -11.49 -2.25
CA SER A 54 -3.09 -12.83 -1.67
C SER A 54 -1.77 -13.49 -1.30
N SER A 55 -0.75 -13.39 -2.17
CA SER A 55 0.60 -13.90 -1.91
C SER A 55 1.26 -13.13 -0.76
N LEU A 56 1.04 -11.83 -0.69
CA LEU A 56 1.53 -10.95 0.38
C LEU A 56 0.94 -11.34 1.74
N ALA A 57 -0.38 -11.58 1.81
CA ALA A 57 -1.05 -12.02 3.04
C ALA A 57 -0.43 -13.30 3.59
N GLU A 58 -0.23 -14.30 2.75
CA GLU A 58 0.36 -15.58 3.16
C GLU A 58 1.85 -15.42 3.56
N GLY A 59 2.63 -14.67 2.78
CA GLY A 59 4.04 -14.42 3.08
C GLY A 59 4.23 -13.64 4.37
N ILE A 60 3.46 -12.58 4.60
CA ILE A 60 3.48 -11.80 5.84
C ILE A 60 3.08 -12.70 7.02
N LYS A 61 2.04 -13.52 6.89
CA LYS A 61 1.61 -14.45 7.93
C LYS A 61 2.76 -15.38 8.35
N GLN A 62 3.45 -15.97 7.39
CA GLN A 62 4.56 -16.88 7.66
C GLN A 62 5.71 -16.19 8.40
N GLN A 63 6.07 -14.98 8.00
CA GLN A 63 7.12 -14.21 8.64
C GLN A 63 6.71 -13.73 10.03
N MET A 64 5.51 -13.16 10.18
CA MET A 64 5.01 -12.70 11.48
C MET A 64 4.96 -13.84 12.53
N ARG A 65 4.59 -15.06 12.11
CA ARG A 65 4.55 -16.23 13.00
C ARG A 65 5.91 -16.60 13.59
N GLN A 66 7.00 -16.25 12.96
CA GLN A 66 8.34 -16.48 13.50
C GLN A 66 8.61 -15.57 14.71
N TRP A 67 7.99 -14.39 14.76
CA TRP A 67 8.09 -13.43 15.84
C TRP A 67 6.98 -13.61 16.88
N VAL A 68 5.78 -13.82 16.38
CA VAL A 68 4.54 -13.92 17.17
C VAL A 68 3.79 -15.18 16.73
N PRO A 69 4.06 -16.35 17.35
CA PRO A 69 3.45 -17.62 16.95
C PRO A 69 1.92 -17.66 17.00
N SER A 70 1.31 -16.75 17.78
CA SER A 70 -0.14 -16.60 17.91
C SER A 70 -0.80 -15.85 16.74
N VAL A 71 -0.08 -15.45 15.71
CA VAL A 71 -0.67 -14.98 14.45
C VAL A 71 -1.30 -16.18 13.74
N ASP A 72 -2.62 -16.25 13.74
CA ASP A 72 -3.37 -17.40 13.22
C ASP A 72 -3.65 -17.28 11.74
N ASN A 73 -4.15 -16.12 11.30
CA ASN A 73 -4.54 -15.88 9.93
C ASN A 73 -4.35 -14.42 9.51
N ILE A 74 -4.11 -14.22 8.21
CA ILE A 74 -4.16 -12.90 7.55
C ILE A 74 -5.01 -13.04 6.30
N ARG A 75 -6.06 -12.24 6.19
CA ARG A 75 -6.97 -12.24 5.06
C ARG A 75 -6.95 -10.89 4.37
N ALA A 76 -6.67 -10.88 3.07
CA ALA A 76 -6.78 -9.70 2.25
C ALA A 76 -8.24 -9.44 1.86
N ASP A 77 -8.67 -8.21 1.98
CA ASP A 77 -9.94 -7.73 1.45
C ASP A 77 -9.81 -7.36 -0.04
N ARG A 78 -10.92 -6.96 -0.66
CA ARG A 78 -10.91 -6.48 -2.04
C ARG A 78 -10.13 -5.17 -2.13
N ILE A 79 -9.43 -4.98 -3.25
CA ILE A 79 -8.75 -3.75 -3.54
C ILE A 79 -9.77 -2.63 -3.70
N ALA A 80 -9.59 -1.56 -2.94
CA ALA A 80 -10.35 -0.33 -3.05
C ALA A 80 -9.50 0.73 -3.77
N VAL A 81 -10.11 1.48 -4.67
CA VAL A 81 -9.48 2.64 -5.30
C VAL A 81 -10.03 3.89 -4.63
N MET A 82 -9.16 4.68 -4.03
CA MET A 82 -9.56 5.87 -3.27
C MET A 82 -8.51 6.98 -3.37
N LYS A 83 -8.90 8.19 -2.99
CA LYS A 83 -7.98 9.32 -2.93
C LYS A 83 -7.13 9.28 -1.65
N PHE A 84 -5.91 9.81 -1.73
CA PHE A 84 -5.04 9.89 -0.55
C PHE A 84 -5.69 10.66 0.60
N ALA A 85 -6.45 11.71 0.31
CA ALA A 85 -7.25 12.42 1.31
C ALA A 85 -8.24 11.51 2.07
N GLU A 86 -8.74 10.44 1.45
CA GLU A 86 -9.64 9.47 2.10
C GLU A 86 -8.86 8.50 2.97
N VAL A 87 -7.68 8.06 2.51
CA VAL A 87 -6.77 7.21 3.31
C VAL A 87 -6.37 7.94 4.58
N MET A 88 -5.94 9.21 4.48
CA MET A 88 -5.59 10.01 5.66
C MET A 88 -6.74 10.16 6.68
N ARG A 89 -7.99 10.22 6.20
CA ARG A 89 -9.17 10.34 7.09
C ARG A 89 -9.60 9.00 7.68
N SER A 90 -9.40 7.91 6.95
CA SER A 90 -9.83 6.57 7.36
C SER A 90 -8.81 5.83 8.21
N THR A 91 -7.55 6.29 8.26
CA THR A 91 -6.51 5.69 9.07
C THR A 91 -6.33 6.50 10.35
N ALA A 92 -6.58 5.87 11.49
CA ALA A 92 -6.38 6.51 12.79
C ALA A 92 -4.87 6.64 13.10
N ALA A 93 -4.48 7.77 13.66
CA ALA A 93 -3.13 7.94 14.20
C ALA A 93 -3.09 7.55 15.69
N PRO A 94 -1.97 6.96 16.18
CA PRO A 94 -0.80 6.59 15.40
C PRO A 94 -1.03 5.33 14.57
N ALA A 95 -0.36 5.24 13.43
CA ALA A 95 -0.21 4.02 12.64
C ALA A 95 1.27 3.86 12.29
N TYR A 96 1.81 2.66 12.33
CA TYR A 96 3.20 2.42 11.92
C TYR A 96 3.23 2.20 10.41
N ILE A 97 3.73 3.20 9.67
CA ILE A 97 3.72 3.24 8.22
C ILE A 97 5.15 3.10 7.70
N VAL A 98 5.36 2.15 6.81
CA VAL A 98 6.64 1.91 6.14
C VAL A 98 6.50 2.31 4.69
N SER A 99 7.31 3.29 4.25
CA SER A 99 7.50 3.63 2.85
C SER A 99 8.61 2.77 2.26
N MET A 100 8.37 2.23 1.07
CA MET A 100 9.33 1.41 0.34
C MET A 100 9.45 1.90 -1.09
N ARG A 101 10.67 2.22 -1.53
CA ARG A 101 10.94 2.40 -2.96
C ARG A 101 10.87 1.06 -3.67
N ALA A 102 10.24 1.04 -4.82
CA ALA A 102 9.94 -0.18 -5.56
C ALA A 102 10.21 0.01 -7.06
N ASP A 103 11.49 0.11 -7.42
CA ASP A 103 11.87 0.16 -8.83
C ASP A 103 11.58 -1.18 -9.53
N PRO A 104 11.00 -1.18 -10.75
CA PRO A 104 10.75 -0.06 -11.65
C PRO A 104 9.34 0.58 -11.57
N LEU A 105 8.56 0.38 -10.49
CA LEU A 105 7.21 0.96 -10.38
C LEU A 105 7.17 2.49 -10.44
N GLY A 106 8.31 3.17 -10.20
CA GLY A 106 8.42 4.63 -10.25
C GLY A 106 7.65 5.36 -9.14
N SER A 107 7.01 4.63 -8.23
CA SER A 107 6.30 5.17 -7.08
C SER A 107 6.56 4.31 -5.84
N PRO A 108 6.58 4.91 -4.64
CA PRO A 108 6.71 4.13 -3.41
C PRO A 108 5.47 3.27 -3.18
N ILE A 109 5.66 2.16 -2.45
CA ILE A 109 4.57 1.37 -1.88
C ILE A 109 4.60 1.52 -0.37
N TYR A 110 3.43 1.43 0.28
CA TYR A 110 3.35 1.60 1.72
C TYR A 110 2.70 0.38 2.37
N LEU A 111 3.21 0.01 3.55
CA LEU A 111 2.52 -0.86 4.49
C LEU A 111 2.22 -0.05 5.76
N ALA A 112 0.96 -0.03 6.18
CA ALA A 112 0.53 0.65 7.38
C ALA A 112 -0.08 -0.34 8.37
N PHE A 113 0.47 -0.39 9.56
CA PHE A 113 0.02 -1.20 10.68
C PHE A 113 -0.76 -0.30 11.63
N GLU A 114 -2.03 -0.61 11.88
CA GLU A 114 -2.81 0.13 12.86
C GLU A 114 -2.22 -0.02 14.26
N ALA A 115 -2.45 0.97 15.11
CA ALA A 115 -1.91 0.99 16.48
C ALA A 115 -2.29 -0.27 17.26
N GLU A 116 -3.52 -0.74 17.12
CA GLU A 116 -3.99 -1.95 17.79
C GLU A 116 -3.20 -3.19 17.35
N LEU A 117 -2.87 -3.29 16.05
CA LEU A 117 -2.02 -4.36 15.55
C LEU A 117 -0.63 -4.29 16.14
N VAL A 118 0.00 -3.10 16.16
CA VAL A 118 1.34 -2.90 16.72
C VAL A 118 1.37 -3.32 18.19
N PHE A 119 0.45 -2.79 18.99
CA PHE A 119 0.41 -3.10 20.43
C PHE A 119 0.14 -4.59 20.69
N THR A 120 -0.75 -5.21 19.94
CA THR A 120 -1.07 -6.63 20.07
C THR A 120 0.14 -7.49 19.70
N LEU A 121 0.84 -7.18 18.63
CA LEU A 121 2.07 -7.90 18.22
C LEU A 121 3.15 -7.78 19.28
N VAL A 122 3.41 -6.58 19.79
CA VAL A 122 4.41 -6.32 20.82
C VAL A 122 4.07 -7.05 22.13
N ASP A 123 2.81 -6.97 22.57
CA ASP A 123 2.37 -7.67 23.79
C ASP A 123 2.59 -9.18 23.67
N HIS A 124 2.15 -9.79 22.59
CA HIS A 124 2.34 -11.21 22.34
C HIS A 124 3.81 -11.61 22.20
N PHE A 125 4.63 -10.77 21.58
CA PHE A 125 6.08 -11.01 21.47
C PHE A 125 6.77 -11.08 22.84
N TYR A 126 6.35 -10.24 23.78
CA TYR A 126 6.84 -10.27 25.17
C TYR A 126 6.11 -11.26 26.06
N GLY A 127 5.26 -12.12 25.52
CA GLY A 127 4.57 -13.19 26.26
C GLY A 127 3.26 -12.78 26.90
N GLY A 128 2.72 -11.64 26.55
CA GLY A 128 1.38 -11.20 26.93
C GLY A 128 0.27 -12.02 26.25
N ARG A 129 -0.98 -11.68 26.54
CA ARG A 129 -2.18 -12.38 26.04
C ARG A 129 -3.11 -11.45 25.25
N GLY A 130 -2.60 -10.36 24.72
CA GLY A 130 -3.37 -9.40 23.96
C GLY A 130 -4.31 -8.51 24.80
N ARG A 131 -4.05 -8.40 26.10
CA ARG A 131 -4.80 -7.48 26.99
C ARG A 131 -4.22 -6.07 26.90
N SER A 132 -4.08 -5.54 25.71
CA SER A 132 -3.56 -4.18 25.55
C SER A 132 -4.62 -3.17 26.00
N GLN A 133 -4.36 -2.51 27.12
CA GLN A 133 -5.12 -1.33 27.57
C GLN A 133 -4.62 -0.03 26.90
N HIS A 134 -4.00 -0.12 25.74
CA HIS A 134 -3.34 1.03 25.10
C HIS A 134 -4.28 1.92 24.27
N VAL A 135 -5.50 2.03 24.70
CA VAL A 135 -6.60 2.72 23.98
C VAL A 135 -6.33 4.20 23.72
N ARG A 136 -5.21 4.79 24.17
CA ARG A 136 -4.94 6.24 24.01
C ARG A 136 -3.46 6.61 23.91
N ALA A 137 -2.60 5.72 23.41
CA ALA A 137 -1.24 6.14 23.11
C ALA A 137 -1.25 7.18 21.98
N GLN A 138 -0.60 8.32 22.21
CA GLN A 138 -0.47 9.37 21.19
C GLN A 138 0.65 9.05 20.20
N ASP A 139 1.55 8.14 20.56
CA ASP A 139 2.68 7.69 19.75
C ASP A 139 3.20 6.33 20.22
N PHE A 140 4.06 5.70 19.42
CA PHE A 140 4.73 4.47 19.80
C PHE A 140 5.94 4.74 20.68
N SER A 141 6.16 3.90 21.66
CA SER A 141 7.38 3.93 22.47
C SER A 141 8.60 3.51 21.65
N PRO A 142 9.82 3.90 22.07
CA PRO A 142 11.05 3.47 21.38
C PRO A 142 11.22 1.95 21.27
N SER A 143 10.66 1.19 22.21
CA SER A 143 10.70 -0.28 22.19
C SER A 143 9.75 -0.86 21.13
N GLU A 144 8.56 -0.30 21.01
CA GLU A 144 7.57 -0.66 19.99
C GLU A 144 8.07 -0.31 18.59
N SER A 145 8.61 0.90 18.41
CA SER A 145 9.19 1.31 17.13
C SER A 145 10.33 0.39 16.71
N ARG A 146 11.26 0.06 17.63
CA ARG A 146 12.38 -0.84 17.32
C ARG A 146 11.92 -2.27 17.03
N PHE A 147 10.86 -2.75 17.68
CA PHE A 147 10.26 -4.03 17.35
C PHE A 147 9.69 -4.00 15.92
N MET A 148 8.94 -2.96 15.58
CA MET A 148 8.33 -2.80 14.27
C MET A 148 9.37 -2.64 13.15
N GLU A 149 10.46 -1.90 13.37
CA GLU A 149 11.59 -1.80 12.44
C GLU A 149 12.12 -3.19 12.07
N ARG A 150 12.44 -4.00 13.07
CA ARG A 150 12.95 -5.35 12.85
C ARG A 150 11.93 -6.29 12.22
N LEU A 151 10.67 -6.19 12.64
CA LEU A 151 9.61 -6.98 12.05
C LEU A 151 9.46 -6.64 10.57
N THR A 152 9.37 -5.37 10.20
CA THR A 152 9.20 -4.92 8.82
C THR A 152 10.40 -5.29 7.95
N GLU A 153 11.63 -5.18 8.45
CA GLU A 153 12.82 -5.72 7.77
C GLU A 153 12.68 -7.22 7.47
N SER A 154 12.16 -7.99 8.43
CA SER A 154 11.95 -9.43 8.23
C SER A 154 10.85 -9.77 7.22
N LEU A 155 9.95 -8.84 6.93
CA LEU A 155 8.88 -9.01 5.93
C LEU A 155 9.39 -8.80 4.48
N MET A 156 10.53 -8.15 4.28
CA MET A 156 11.02 -7.77 2.94
C MET A 156 11.12 -8.93 1.95
N PRO A 157 11.63 -10.13 2.33
CA PRO A 157 11.67 -11.26 1.39
C PRO A 157 10.27 -11.70 0.96
N ALA A 158 9.28 -11.66 1.85
CA ALA A 158 7.90 -12.02 1.53
C ALA A 158 7.24 -10.98 0.61
N ILE A 159 7.51 -9.70 0.84
CA ILE A 159 7.03 -8.60 -0.01
C ILE A 159 7.61 -8.74 -1.42
N THR A 160 8.92 -8.93 -1.53
CA THR A 160 9.60 -9.15 -2.81
C THR A 160 9.00 -10.36 -3.55
N ALA A 161 8.88 -11.50 -2.87
CA ALA A 161 8.32 -12.72 -3.48
C ALA A 161 6.86 -12.55 -3.93
N ALA A 162 6.05 -11.81 -3.19
CA ALA A 162 4.67 -11.53 -3.57
C ALA A 162 4.59 -10.69 -4.85
N TRP A 163 5.40 -9.66 -4.95
CA TRP A 163 5.43 -8.78 -6.12
C TRP A 163 6.00 -9.46 -7.38
N HIS A 164 6.97 -10.37 -7.24
CA HIS A 164 7.48 -11.18 -8.36
C HIS A 164 6.41 -12.00 -9.09
N THR A 165 5.23 -12.15 -8.50
CA THR A 165 4.10 -12.81 -9.19
C THR A 165 3.51 -11.96 -10.31
N ALA A 166 3.73 -10.64 -10.29
CA ALA A 166 3.20 -9.69 -11.25
C ALA A 166 4.31 -8.84 -11.90
N VAL A 167 5.19 -8.26 -11.09
CA VAL A 167 6.27 -7.37 -11.54
C VAL A 167 7.53 -7.69 -10.76
N ASP A 168 8.65 -7.74 -11.46
CA ASP A 168 9.97 -7.96 -10.85
C ASP A 168 10.46 -6.66 -10.20
N ILE A 169 10.14 -6.50 -8.91
CA ILE A 169 10.60 -5.37 -8.11
C ILE A 169 11.53 -5.84 -7.00
N ASN A 170 12.42 -4.94 -6.59
CA ASN A 170 13.24 -5.13 -5.39
C ASN A 170 12.95 -3.97 -4.42
N PRO A 171 11.92 -4.09 -3.57
CA PRO A 171 11.54 -3.03 -2.66
C PRO A 171 12.61 -2.82 -1.60
N VAL A 172 12.90 -1.55 -1.28
CA VAL A 172 13.84 -1.14 -0.24
C VAL A 172 13.13 -0.18 0.70
N ILE A 173 13.19 -0.45 2.00
CA ILE A 173 12.63 0.45 3.03
C ILE A 173 13.34 1.79 2.90
N ASP A 174 12.55 2.86 2.83
CA ASP A 174 13.02 4.24 2.70
C ASP A 174 12.80 5.01 3.99
N GLU A 175 11.56 5.14 4.42
CA GLU A 175 11.19 5.90 5.61
C GLU A 175 10.08 5.23 6.43
N HIS A 176 9.95 5.67 7.68
CA HIS A 176 8.90 5.28 8.60
C HIS A 176 8.12 6.51 9.06
N TYR A 177 6.78 6.40 9.09
CA TYR A 177 5.90 7.46 9.56
C TYR A 177 4.95 6.90 10.62
N HIS A 178 4.40 7.77 11.47
CA HIS A 178 3.36 7.41 12.43
C HIS A 178 1.98 7.98 12.08
N ASP A 179 1.92 8.72 10.98
CA ASP A 179 0.67 9.29 10.46
C ASP A 179 0.83 9.61 8.97
N PHE A 180 -0.14 9.26 8.16
CA PHE A 180 -0.15 9.56 6.72
C PHE A 180 -0.10 11.07 6.41
N ARG A 181 -0.46 11.92 7.35
CA ARG A 181 -0.37 13.38 7.18
C ARG A 181 1.08 13.88 7.03
N PHE A 182 2.05 13.09 7.43
CA PHE A 182 3.47 13.42 7.31
C PHE A 182 4.15 12.79 6.09
N VAL A 183 3.41 12.02 5.29
CA VAL A 183 3.88 11.50 4.01
C VAL A 183 3.78 12.62 2.98
N ASP A 184 4.91 13.19 2.61
CA ASP A 184 5.01 14.33 1.70
C ASP A 184 5.17 13.94 0.22
N GLU A 185 5.45 12.67 -0.04
CA GLU A 185 5.57 12.12 -1.40
C GLU A 185 4.22 11.96 -2.12
N LEU A 186 3.10 12.04 -1.37
CA LEU A 186 1.74 11.88 -1.89
C LEU A 186 0.96 13.20 -1.78
N GLN A 187 0.21 13.51 -2.83
CA GLN A 187 -0.73 14.63 -2.84
C GLN A 187 -2.14 14.13 -2.45
N GLN A 188 -2.94 14.98 -1.82
CA GLN A 188 -4.30 14.65 -1.41
C GLN A 188 -5.20 14.16 -2.57
N SER A 189 -4.91 14.62 -3.78
CA SER A 189 -5.61 14.26 -5.01
C SER A 189 -5.16 12.93 -5.61
N ASP A 190 -4.01 12.38 -5.17
CA ASP A 190 -3.46 11.16 -5.74
C ASP A 190 -4.43 10.00 -5.57
N THR A 191 -4.54 9.20 -6.63
CA THR A 191 -5.35 7.98 -6.61
C THR A 191 -4.50 6.82 -6.11
N LEU A 192 -5.02 6.08 -5.16
CA LEU A 192 -4.33 4.97 -4.51
C LEU A 192 -5.15 3.70 -4.65
N MET A 193 -4.46 2.58 -4.83
CA MET A 193 -5.03 1.24 -4.67
C MET A 193 -4.70 0.77 -3.26
N VAL A 194 -5.74 0.51 -2.50
CA VAL A 194 -5.64 0.19 -1.07
C VAL A 194 -6.22 -1.20 -0.83
N THR A 195 -5.44 -2.05 -0.17
CA THR A 195 -5.90 -3.35 0.31
C THR A 195 -5.78 -3.38 1.82
N ARG A 196 -6.87 -3.68 2.50
CA ARG A 196 -6.88 -3.95 3.94
C ARG A 196 -6.68 -5.43 4.18
N PHE A 197 -5.95 -5.76 5.22
CA PHE A 197 -5.76 -7.12 5.68
C PHE A 197 -6.23 -7.22 7.11
N THR A 198 -7.15 -8.12 7.36
CA THR A 198 -7.50 -8.52 8.73
C THR A 198 -6.46 -9.51 9.24
N VAL A 199 -5.77 -9.13 10.30
CA VAL A 199 -4.77 -9.97 10.99
C VAL A 199 -5.40 -10.54 12.25
N GLN A 200 -5.50 -11.86 12.33
CA GLN A 200 -6.02 -12.56 13.49
C GLN A 200 -4.87 -13.04 14.39
N ILE A 201 -4.88 -12.63 15.65
CA ILE A 201 -3.88 -12.97 16.66
C ILE A 201 -4.60 -13.52 17.89
N GLY A 202 -4.68 -14.85 18.02
CA GLY A 202 -5.50 -15.47 19.04
C GLY A 202 -6.96 -15.06 18.92
N THR A 203 -7.50 -14.36 19.90
CA THR A 203 -8.89 -13.86 19.91
C THR A 203 -9.05 -12.43 19.40
N HIS A 204 -7.94 -11.77 19.02
CA HIS A 204 -7.95 -10.38 18.56
C HIS A 204 -7.87 -10.31 17.04
N GLU A 205 -8.55 -9.32 16.49
CA GLU A 205 -8.45 -8.94 15.08
C GLU A 205 -7.97 -7.49 15.01
N ALA A 206 -7.02 -7.22 14.13
CA ALA A 206 -6.48 -5.89 13.89
C ALA A 206 -6.13 -5.72 12.41
N GLU A 207 -5.88 -4.50 11.97
CA GLU A 207 -5.71 -4.20 10.54
C GLU A 207 -4.27 -3.87 10.16
N LEU A 208 -3.89 -4.40 9.01
CA LEU A 208 -2.74 -4.00 8.20
C LEU A 208 -3.26 -3.49 6.87
N MET A 209 -2.63 -2.47 6.31
CA MET A 209 -3.03 -1.91 5.03
C MET A 209 -1.84 -1.83 4.06
N SER A 210 -2.04 -2.28 2.81
CA SER A 210 -1.12 -2.03 1.70
C SER A 210 -1.67 -0.90 0.84
N VAL A 211 -0.83 0.08 0.55
CA VAL A 211 -1.18 1.25 -0.26
C VAL A 211 -0.20 1.34 -1.43
N VAL A 212 -0.74 1.33 -2.64
CA VAL A 212 0.01 1.42 -3.89
C VAL A 212 -0.50 2.63 -4.68
N PRO A 213 0.31 3.67 -4.85
CA PRO A 213 -0.09 4.82 -5.65
C PRO A 213 -0.33 4.41 -7.11
N TRP A 214 -1.38 4.98 -7.70
CA TRP A 214 -1.64 4.83 -9.12
C TRP A 214 -0.71 5.74 -9.92
N ALA A 215 0.23 5.16 -10.67
CA ALA A 215 1.29 5.90 -11.36
C ALA A 215 0.83 6.74 -12.57
N ALA A 216 -0.41 6.56 -13.05
CA ALA A 216 -0.89 7.26 -14.26
C ALA A 216 -0.93 8.80 -14.14
N ASP A 217 -0.80 9.35 -12.94
CA ASP A 217 -0.97 10.79 -12.68
C ASP A 217 0.36 11.54 -12.42
N ARG A 218 1.48 10.85 -12.38
CA ARG A 218 2.79 11.51 -12.21
C ARG A 218 3.41 11.89 -13.56
N LYS A 219 2.84 12.87 -14.26
CA LYS A 219 3.62 13.64 -15.22
C LYS A 219 4.69 14.39 -14.45
N SER A 220 5.93 13.91 -14.65
CA SER A 220 7.18 14.55 -14.29
C SER A 220 7.07 16.08 -14.22
N THR A 221 7.01 16.62 -13.02
CA THR A 221 7.40 18.02 -12.79
C THR A 221 8.90 17.97 -12.44
N ARG A 222 9.72 18.12 -13.47
CA ARG A 222 11.10 18.57 -13.39
C ARG A 222 11.20 19.96 -13.90
#